data_a2b3c6d54a021c273e2514d55b7ec944
#
_entry.id   a2b3c6d54a021c273e2514d55b7ec944
#
_cell.length_a   1.000
_cell.length_b   1.000
_cell.length_c   1.000
_cell.angle_alpha   90.00
_cell.angle_beta   90.00
_cell.angle_gamma   90.00
#
_symmetry.space_group_name_H-M   'P 1'
#
loop_
_entity.id
_entity.type
_entity.pdbx_description
1 polymer ?
#
loop_
_entity_poly.entity_id
_entity_poly.type
_entity_poly.pdbx_seq_one_letter_code
_entity_poly.pdbx_strand_id
1 'polypeptide(L)'
;VWFTIGFPKAKWVLIGGGTLIYLYLKSTFTGLPWSERLMKPEPAVKAKEEVQSDEDFPLVSETERKGYIALAGLCLTEETQKKLAPFFGTLKDYSDAGPDWEYGSTLHCVMEYMEESHISFLMGLDWKQDVETLEWRIESALTGNFGVFADLPDFRTYGNKSISAPSVFADYDNVLRRKGFQLGFIDVECDEYVIFVHRIADRDKAEDAVHRIGYRYR
;
A
#
# COMPACT_ATOMS: atom_id res chain seq x y z
N VAL A 1 38.89 5.43 11.65
CA VAL A 1 38.39 4.37 12.54
C VAL A 1 37.51 3.46 11.72
N TRP A 2 37.84 2.20 11.60
CA TRP A 2 37.14 1.21 10.79
C TRP A 2 36.10 0.49 11.66
N PHE A 3 34.85 0.53 11.29
CA PHE A 3 33.83 -0.33 11.89
C PHE A 3 33.33 -1.32 10.84
N THR A 4 33.49 -2.60 11.11
CA THR A 4 32.94 -3.68 10.29
C THR A 4 31.65 -4.16 10.96
N ILE A 5 30.49 -3.81 10.40
CA ILE A 5 29.22 -4.40 10.82
C ILE A 5 28.96 -5.57 9.87
N GLY A 6 28.90 -6.78 10.42
CA GLY A 6 28.96 -8.02 9.69
C GLY A 6 27.68 -8.37 8.93
N PHE A 7 27.69 -8.08 7.63
CA PHE A 7 26.93 -8.85 6.65
C PHE A 7 27.91 -9.46 5.66
N PRO A 8 27.81 -10.73 5.30
CA PRO A 8 28.90 -11.48 4.64
C PRO A 8 29.18 -11.07 3.19
N LYS A 9 28.57 -10.06 2.62
CA LYS A 9 28.79 -9.63 1.22
C LYS A 9 28.82 -8.11 0.97
N ALA A 10 28.83 -7.28 2.02
CA ALA A 10 28.91 -5.83 1.84
C ALA A 10 29.96 -5.21 2.77
N LYS A 11 30.84 -4.38 2.21
CA LYS A 11 31.79 -3.57 2.99
C LYS A 11 31.35 -2.10 2.94
N TRP A 12 31.14 -1.52 4.12
CA TRP A 12 30.85 -0.10 4.27
C TRP A 12 32.15 0.67 4.54
N VAL A 13 32.37 1.74 3.81
CA VAL A 13 33.51 2.64 4.05
C VAL A 13 32.99 4.00 4.45
N LEU A 14 33.38 4.46 5.64
CA LEU A 14 33.08 5.81 6.14
C LEU A 14 34.16 6.74 5.62
N ILE A 15 33.82 7.67 4.74
CA ILE A 15 34.69 8.76 4.30
C ILE A 15 34.25 10.01 5.05
N GLY A 16 35.20 10.67 5.70
CA GLY A 16 34.95 11.79 6.60
C GLY A 16 33.99 12.84 6.06
N GLY A 17 32.95 13.14 6.85
CA GLY A 17 31.90 14.11 6.50
C GLY A 17 30.47 13.57 6.53
N GLY A 18 30.25 12.35 6.96
CA GLY A 18 28.89 11.84 7.29
C GLY A 18 28.07 11.30 6.13
N THR A 19 28.65 11.06 4.97
CA THR A 19 27.93 10.41 3.85
C THR A 19 28.31 8.94 3.76
N LEU A 20 27.32 8.06 3.90
CA LEU A 20 27.46 6.61 3.69
C LEU A 20 27.30 6.31 2.19
N ILE A 21 28.41 5.90 1.53
CA ILE A 21 28.37 5.42 0.15
C ILE A 21 28.37 3.91 0.15
N TYR A 22 27.34 3.30 -0.44
CA TYR A 22 27.25 1.86 -0.65
C TYR A 22 28.04 1.46 -1.89
N LEU A 23 29.19 0.79 -1.71
CA LEU A 23 29.93 0.20 -2.83
C LEU A 23 29.64 -1.29 -2.91
N TYR A 24 28.82 -1.68 -3.88
CA TYR A 24 28.58 -3.08 -4.22
C TYR A 24 29.73 -3.61 -5.08
N LEU A 25 30.70 -4.29 -4.47
CA LEU A 25 31.72 -5.01 -5.20
C LEU A 25 31.18 -6.38 -5.64
N LYS A 26 30.61 -6.44 -6.84
CA LYS A 26 30.30 -7.70 -7.50
C LYS A 26 31.62 -8.29 -8.00
N SER A 27 32.23 -9.20 -7.23
CA SER A 27 33.42 -9.95 -7.66
C SER A 27 32.98 -11.00 -8.71
N THR A 28 32.90 -10.58 -9.94
CA THR A 28 33.04 -11.48 -11.08
C THR A 28 34.47 -11.29 -11.60
N PHE A 29 35.37 -12.12 -11.12
CA PHE A 29 36.73 -12.24 -11.62
C PHE A 29 36.62 -12.82 -13.05
N THR A 30 36.54 -11.95 -14.05
CA THR A 30 36.89 -12.32 -15.42
C THR A 30 38.33 -11.87 -15.64
N GLY A 31 39.21 -12.81 -15.86
CA GLY A 31 40.66 -12.62 -15.94
C GLY A 31 41.20 -11.79 -17.11
N LEU A 32 40.53 -10.69 -17.48
CA LEU A 32 40.96 -9.76 -18.52
C LEU A 32 41.73 -8.58 -17.89
N PRO A 33 42.86 -8.15 -18.50
CA PRO A 33 43.66 -7.02 -18.05
C PRO A 33 42.84 -5.71 -18.01
N TRP A 34 43.14 -4.85 -17.05
CA TRP A 34 42.48 -3.56 -16.84
C TRP A 34 42.47 -2.65 -18.09
N SER A 35 43.46 -2.74 -18.95
CA SER A 35 43.60 -1.97 -20.19
C SER A 35 42.51 -2.29 -21.24
N GLU A 36 41.97 -3.52 -21.24
CA GLU A 36 40.95 -3.91 -22.20
C GLU A 36 39.52 -3.54 -21.72
N ARG A 37 39.35 -3.25 -20.41
CA ARG A 37 38.05 -2.81 -19.87
C ARG A 37 37.72 -1.35 -20.22
N LEU A 38 38.75 -0.53 -20.46
CA LEU A 38 38.57 0.90 -20.79
C LEU A 38 38.24 1.15 -22.26
N MET A 39 38.37 0.11 -23.11
CA MET A 39 38.11 0.23 -24.56
C MET A 39 36.82 -0.43 -25.04
N LYS A 40 35.95 -0.91 -24.14
CA LYS A 40 34.60 -1.26 -24.57
C LYS A 40 33.87 0.04 -24.90
N PRO A 41 33.35 0.21 -26.13
CA PRO A 41 32.47 1.34 -26.41
C PRO A 41 31.33 1.26 -25.40
N GLU A 42 31.03 2.39 -24.75
CA GLU A 42 29.81 2.49 -23.94
C GLU A 42 28.66 1.96 -24.79
N PRO A 43 27.82 1.07 -24.24
CA PRO A 43 26.62 0.67 -24.95
C PRO A 43 25.90 1.95 -25.32
N ALA A 44 25.58 2.08 -26.63
CA ALA A 44 24.87 3.23 -27.16
C ALA A 44 23.79 3.64 -26.17
N VAL A 45 23.85 4.89 -25.70
CA VAL A 45 22.86 5.45 -24.78
C VAL A 45 21.52 5.09 -25.37
N LYS A 46 20.82 4.14 -24.76
CA LYS A 46 19.44 3.85 -25.10
C LYS A 46 18.75 5.20 -25.11
N ALA A 47 18.07 5.50 -26.21
CA ALA A 47 17.23 6.69 -26.30
C ALA A 47 16.51 6.81 -24.94
N LYS A 48 16.58 8.00 -24.32
CA LYS A 48 15.87 8.26 -23.07
C LYS A 48 14.44 7.76 -23.31
N GLU A 49 14.07 6.66 -22.67
CA GLU A 49 12.66 6.33 -22.53
C GLU A 49 12.03 7.59 -21.96
N GLU A 50 11.07 8.15 -22.65
CA GLU A 50 10.28 9.28 -22.14
C GLU A 50 9.74 8.78 -20.80
N VAL A 51 10.24 9.35 -19.71
CA VAL A 51 9.74 9.04 -18.38
C VAL A 51 8.34 9.64 -18.35
N GLN A 52 7.33 8.77 -18.40
CA GLN A 52 5.94 9.15 -18.25
C GLN A 52 5.82 10.00 -16.97
N SER A 53 5.13 11.11 -17.02
CA SER A 53 4.91 11.99 -15.88
C SER A 53 3.50 11.80 -15.34
N ASP A 54 3.27 12.09 -14.06
CA ASP A 54 1.93 12.03 -13.45
C ASP A 54 0.91 12.93 -14.20
N GLU A 55 1.39 14.00 -14.85
CA GLU A 55 0.58 14.92 -15.65
C GLU A 55 0.00 14.27 -16.91
N ASP A 56 0.62 13.19 -17.42
CA ASP A 56 0.21 12.51 -18.64
C ASP A 56 -1.06 11.65 -18.46
N PHE A 57 -1.41 11.32 -17.20
CA PHE A 57 -2.61 10.53 -16.91
C PHE A 57 -3.87 11.38 -16.88
N PRO A 58 -4.98 10.89 -17.46
CA PRO A 58 -6.28 11.57 -17.36
C PRO A 58 -6.80 11.54 -15.92
N LEU A 59 -7.77 12.39 -15.62
CA LEU A 59 -8.51 12.28 -14.37
C LEU A 59 -9.40 11.04 -14.41
N VAL A 60 -9.59 10.40 -13.24
CA VAL A 60 -10.56 9.30 -13.11
C VAL A 60 -11.95 9.72 -13.56
N SER A 61 -12.76 8.75 -14.00
CA SER A 61 -14.13 9.00 -14.37
C SER A 61 -14.93 9.61 -13.21
N GLU A 62 -15.96 10.40 -13.54
CA GLU A 62 -16.83 10.99 -12.53
C GLU A 62 -17.54 9.91 -11.68
N THR A 63 -17.83 8.76 -12.26
CA THR A 63 -18.44 7.61 -11.57
C THR A 63 -17.50 7.04 -10.53
N GLU A 64 -16.24 6.80 -10.92
CA GLU A 64 -15.21 6.27 -10.06
C GLU A 64 -14.88 7.23 -8.91
N ARG A 65 -14.68 8.51 -9.24
CA ARG A 65 -14.47 9.56 -8.25
C ARG A 65 -15.60 9.61 -7.20
N LYS A 66 -16.85 9.54 -7.64
CA LYS A 66 -18.01 9.47 -6.75
C LYS A 66 -18.02 8.20 -5.91
N GLY A 67 -17.50 7.09 -6.43
CA GLY A 67 -17.31 5.84 -5.69
C GLY A 67 -16.37 6.03 -4.50
N TYR A 68 -15.18 6.58 -4.73
CA TYR A 68 -14.22 6.88 -3.64
C TYR A 68 -14.78 7.86 -2.61
N ILE A 69 -15.44 8.93 -3.06
CA ILE A 69 -16.07 9.91 -2.16
C ILE A 69 -17.19 9.26 -1.33
N ALA A 70 -18.03 8.43 -1.95
CA ALA A 70 -19.11 7.74 -1.26
C ALA A 70 -18.54 6.77 -0.21
N LEU A 71 -17.51 5.98 -0.57
CA LEU A 71 -16.87 5.04 0.34
C LEU A 71 -16.22 5.78 1.52
N ALA A 72 -15.52 6.88 1.26
CA ALA A 72 -14.97 7.74 2.30
C ALA A 72 -16.06 8.30 3.22
N GLY A 73 -17.22 8.65 2.65
CA GLY A 73 -18.39 9.12 3.40
C GLY A 73 -18.97 8.11 4.38
N LEU A 74 -18.79 6.80 4.11
CA LEU A 74 -19.24 5.72 4.99
C LEU A 74 -18.23 5.36 6.08
N CYS A 75 -16.95 5.62 5.83
CA CYS A 75 -15.84 5.09 6.63
C CYS A 75 -15.08 6.15 7.44
N LEU A 76 -15.22 7.43 7.10
CA LEU A 76 -14.38 8.51 7.66
C LEU A 76 -15.20 9.61 8.33
N THR A 77 -14.58 10.34 9.23
CA THR A 77 -15.16 11.55 9.83
C THR A 77 -15.33 12.65 8.76
N GLU A 78 -16.29 13.56 8.96
CA GLU A 78 -16.50 14.71 8.05
C GLU A 78 -15.23 15.57 7.90
N GLU A 79 -14.42 15.71 8.96
CA GLU A 79 -13.19 16.47 8.90
C GLU A 79 -12.18 15.80 7.95
N THR A 80 -12.03 14.49 8.06
CA THR A 80 -11.13 13.71 7.18
C THR A 80 -11.62 13.73 5.73
N GLN A 81 -12.94 13.59 5.50
CA GLN A 81 -13.54 13.72 4.16
C GLN A 81 -13.21 15.07 3.52
N LYS A 82 -13.33 16.18 4.28
CA LYS A 82 -12.99 17.53 3.79
C LYS A 82 -11.49 17.65 3.43
N LYS A 83 -10.60 17.02 4.20
CA LYS A 83 -9.16 16.98 3.89
C LYS A 83 -8.85 16.19 2.61
N LEU A 84 -9.61 15.12 2.33
CA LEU A 84 -9.46 14.28 1.15
C LEU A 84 -10.12 14.84 -0.12
N ALA A 85 -11.06 15.76 0.00
CA ALA A 85 -11.79 16.30 -1.16
C ALA A 85 -10.89 16.86 -2.27
N PRO A 86 -9.80 17.61 -2.00
CA PRO A 86 -8.87 18.06 -3.03
C PRO A 86 -8.16 16.91 -3.72
N PHE A 87 -7.70 15.89 -2.98
CA PHE A 87 -7.06 14.69 -3.52
C PHE A 87 -7.98 13.96 -4.49
N PHE A 88 -9.22 13.63 -4.09
CA PHE A 88 -10.18 12.99 -5.00
C PHE A 88 -10.55 13.87 -6.19
N GLY A 89 -10.47 15.20 -6.05
CA GLY A 89 -10.71 16.16 -7.14
C GLY A 89 -9.66 16.12 -8.26
N THR A 90 -8.45 15.70 -7.94
CA THR A 90 -7.30 15.64 -8.85
C THR A 90 -6.81 14.22 -9.12
N LEU A 91 -7.53 13.20 -8.62
CA LEU A 91 -7.17 11.79 -8.74
C LEU A 91 -7.06 11.39 -10.21
N LYS A 92 -5.94 10.75 -10.56
CA LYS A 92 -5.62 10.29 -11.90
C LYS A 92 -6.05 8.84 -12.11
N ASP A 93 -6.33 8.52 -13.36
CA ASP A 93 -6.63 7.15 -13.80
C ASP A 93 -5.33 6.46 -14.22
N TYR A 94 -4.88 5.50 -13.43
CA TYR A 94 -3.66 4.72 -13.67
C TYR A 94 -3.96 3.34 -14.28
N SER A 95 -5.15 3.11 -14.83
CA SER A 95 -5.51 1.82 -15.43
C SER A 95 -4.61 1.41 -16.60
N ASP A 96 -4.09 2.38 -17.34
CA ASP A 96 -3.16 2.19 -18.46
C ASP A 96 -1.69 2.44 -18.08
N ALA A 97 -1.38 2.53 -16.79
CA ALA A 97 0.00 2.72 -16.33
C ALA A 97 0.89 1.53 -16.72
N GLY A 98 2.08 1.85 -17.21
CA GLY A 98 3.07 0.82 -17.57
C GLY A 98 3.58 0.07 -16.33
N PRO A 99 4.22 -1.11 -16.51
CA PRO A 99 4.69 -1.94 -15.42
C PRO A 99 5.79 -1.29 -14.57
N ASP A 100 6.43 -0.25 -15.08
CA ASP A 100 7.49 0.50 -14.38
C ASP A 100 6.95 1.75 -13.67
N TRP A 101 5.63 1.99 -13.73
CA TRP A 101 5.01 3.12 -13.04
C TRP A 101 4.88 2.84 -11.54
N GLU A 102 4.97 3.89 -10.72
CA GLU A 102 4.91 3.82 -9.26
C GLU A 102 3.60 3.17 -8.76
N TYR A 103 2.48 3.48 -9.43
CA TYR A 103 1.17 2.93 -9.06
C TYR A 103 0.70 1.91 -10.09
N GLY A 104 0.49 0.67 -9.65
CA GLY A 104 -0.07 -0.38 -10.51
C GLY A 104 -1.56 -0.20 -10.84
N SER A 105 -2.26 0.73 -10.17
CA SER A 105 -3.67 1.07 -10.40
C SER A 105 -4.04 2.35 -9.64
N THR A 106 -5.18 2.96 -9.99
CA THR A 106 -5.76 4.08 -9.25
C THR A 106 -6.03 3.73 -7.78
N LEU A 107 -6.52 2.52 -7.50
CA LEU A 107 -6.74 2.06 -6.14
C LEU A 107 -5.43 2.00 -5.34
N HIS A 108 -4.33 1.56 -5.96
CA HIS A 108 -3.01 1.55 -5.33
C HIS A 108 -2.55 2.97 -4.97
N CYS A 109 -2.66 3.92 -5.89
CA CYS A 109 -2.38 5.34 -5.60
C CYS A 109 -3.21 5.86 -4.41
N VAL A 110 -4.51 5.53 -4.35
CA VAL A 110 -5.36 5.92 -3.22
C VAL A 110 -4.89 5.28 -1.93
N MET A 111 -4.55 3.99 -1.92
CA MET A 111 -4.06 3.29 -0.72
C MET A 111 -2.74 3.88 -0.21
N GLU A 112 -1.78 4.17 -1.09
CA GLU A 112 -0.52 4.80 -0.71
C GLU A 112 -0.73 6.20 -0.12
N TYR A 113 -1.57 7.02 -0.76
CA TYR A 113 -1.92 8.32 -0.22
C TYR A 113 -2.54 8.23 1.19
N MET A 114 -3.41 7.22 1.44
CA MET A 114 -3.97 6.99 2.77
C MET A 114 -2.90 6.59 3.78
N GLU A 115 -1.96 5.73 3.39
CA GLU A 115 -0.85 5.29 4.24
C GLU A 115 0.06 6.47 4.63
N GLU A 116 0.51 7.26 3.66
CA GLU A 116 1.34 8.44 3.88
C GLU A 116 0.65 9.51 4.74
N SER A 117 -0.65 9.66 4.56
CA SER A 117 -1.49 10.59 5.33
C SER A 117 -1.91 10.05 6.70
N HIS A 118 -1.52 8.82 7.05
CA HIS A 118 -1.92 8.12 8.29
C HIS A 118 -3.45 8.02 8.46
N ILE A 119 -4.17 7.77 7.37
CA ILE A 119 -5.62 7.63 7.36
C ILE A 119 -5.98 6.14 7.20
N SER A 120 -6.53 5.53 8.25
CA SER A 120 -6.96 4.12 8.24
C SER A 120 -8.29 3.96 7.49
N PHE A 121 -8.23 3.96 6.15
CA PHE A 121 -9.42 3.89 5.28
C PHE A 121 -9.37 2.67 4.37
N LEU A 122 -8.71 2.75 3.23
CA LEU A 122 -8.44 1.60 2.35
C LEU A 122 -7.08 1.04 2.71
N MET A 123 -7.05 -0.13 3.31
CA MET A 123 -5.85 -0.69 3.93
C MET A 123 -5.41 -1.92 3.17
N GLY A 124 -4.27 -1.83 2.47
CA GLY A 124 -3.61 -2.96 1.81
C GLY A 124 -2.87 -3.83 2.82
N LEU A 125 -2.98 -5.15 2.68
CA LEU A 125 -2.33 -6.14 3.53
C LEU A 125 -1.82 -7.29 2.66
N ASP A 126 -0.52 -7.52 2.64
CA ASP A 126 0.06 -8.72 2.03
C ASP A 126 -0.49 -9.98 2.71
N TRP A 127 -0.77 -11.04 1.95
CA TRP A 127 -1.33 -12.28 2.51
C TRP A 127 -0.46 -12.96 3.57
N LYS A 128 0.85 -12.66 3.60
CA LYS A 128 1.82 -13.11 4.61
C LYS A 128 1.92 -12.18 5.81
N GLN A 129 1.22 -11.04 5.79
CA GLN A 129 1.25 -10.07 6.88
C GLN A 129 0.91 -10.75 8.21
N ASP A 130 1.54 -10.33 9.29
CA ASP A 130 1.24 -10.80 10.63
C ASP A 130 -0.13 -10.29 11.13
N VAL A 131 -0.68 -11.00 12.12
CA VAL A 131 -1.99 -10.67 12.68
C VAL A 131 -1.95 -9.40 13.55
N GLU A 132 -0.79 -9.05 14.10
CA GLU A 132 -0.60 -7.82 14.88
C GLU A 132 -0.86 -6.59 14.02
N THR A 133 -0.36 -6.58 12.78
CA THR A 133 -0.62 -5.51 11.82
C THR A 133 -2.11 -5.40 11.49
N LEU A 134 -2.80 -6.52 11.27
CA LEU A 134 -4.26 -6.51 11.03
C LEU A 134 -5.01 -5.92 12.23
N GLU A 135 -4.69 -6.34 13.46
CA GLU A 135 -5.29 -5.84 14.69
C GLU A 135 -5.11 -4.32 14.78
N TRP A 136 -3.88 -3.85 14.63
CA TRP A 136 -3.56 -2.42 14.68
C TRP A 136 -4.32 -1.60 13.62
N ARG A 137 -4.43 -2.11 12.39
CA ARG A 137 -5.17 -1.46 11.30
C ARG A 137 -6.66 -1.32 11.62
N ILE A 138 -7.28 -2.40 12.11
CA ILE A 138 -8.69 -2.41 12.50
C ILE A 138 -8.93 -1.49 13.69
N GLU A 139 -8.09 -1.55 14.73
CA GLU A 139 -8.19 -0.69 15.90
C GLU A 139 -8.07 0.78 15.52
N SER A 140 -7.08 1.12 14.67
CA SER A 140 -6.88 2.47 14.16
C SER A 140 -8.08 2.98 13.37
N ALA A 141 -8.70 2.15 12.54
CA ALA A 141 -9.91 2.51 11.79
C ALA A 141 -11.12 2.74 12.71
N LEU A 142 -11.32 1.85 13.70
CA LEU A 142 -12.43 2.00 14.66
C LEU A 142 -12.30 3.25 15.52
N THR A 143 -11.12 3.45 16.10
CA THR A 143 -10.89 4.56 17.04
C THR A 143 -10.79 5.90 16.31
N GLY A 144 -10.02 5.95 15.22
CA GLY A 144 -9.78 7.19 14.47
C GLY A 144 -11.00 7.67 13.70
N ASN A 145 -11.74 6.75 13.07
CA ASN A 145 -12.84 7.12 12.18
C ASN A 145 -14.20 7.12 12.86
N PHE A 146 -14.41 6.26 13.87
CA PHE A 146 -15.72 6.08 14.49
C PHE A 146 -15.75 6.40 15.99
N GLY A 147 -14.58 6.61 16.60
CA GLY A 147 -14.49 6.86 18.06
C GLY A 147 -14.92 5.64 18.89
N VAL A 148 -14.80 4.42 18.34
CA VAL A 148 -15.27 3.18 18.95
C VAL A 148 -14.09 2.33 19.37
N PHE A 149 -14.14 1.83 20.60
CA PHE A 149 -13.21 0.81 21.11
C PHE A 149 -13.87 -0.56 21.09
N ALA A 150 -13.13 -1.57 20.70
CA ALA A 150 -13.54 -2.96 20.70
C ALA A 150 -12.45 -3.83 21.31
N ASP A 151 -12.87 -4.83 22.09
CA ASP A 151 -11.96 -5.88 22.59
C ASP A 151 -11.69 -6.86 21.43
N LEU A 152 -10.74 -6.50 20.57
CA LEU A 152 -10.31 -7.31 19.43
C LEU A 152 -9.65 -8.60 19.91
N PRO A 153 -9.63 -9.65 19.08
CA PRO A 153 -8.87 -10.87 19.41
C PRO A 153 -7.39 -10.53 19.58
N ASP A 154 -6.78 -11.00 20.67
CA ASP A 154 -5.36 -10.80 20.91
C ASP A 154 -4.53 -11.52 19.82
N PHE A 155 -3.77 -10.77 19.03
CA PHE A 155 -2.94 -11.31 17.95
C PHE A 155 -1.99 -12.43 18.43
N ARG A 156 -1.54 -12.37 19.68
CA ARG A 156 -0.66 -13.40 20.29
C ARG A 156 -1.26 -14.79 20.31
N THR A 157 -2.60 -14.90 20.29
CA THR A 157 -3.30 -16.20 20.24
C THR A 157 -3.11 -16.92 18.90
N TYR A 158 -2.70 -16.20 17.86
CA TYR A 158 -2.44 -16.76 16.54
C TYR A 158 -0.98 -17.22 16.36
N GLY A 159 -0.07 -16.87 17.29
CA GLY A 159 1.35 -17.21 17.21
C GLY A 159 1.99 -16.61 15.96
N ASN A 160 2.69 -17.44 15.17
CA ASN A 160 3.37 -17.01 13.95
C ASN A 160 2.50 -17.16 12.69
N LYS A 161 1.18 -17.19 12.81
CA LYS A 161 0.29 -17.27 11.65
C LYS A 161 0.23 -15.92 10.93
N SER A 162 0.05 -16.00 9.61
CA SER A 162 -0.29 -14.83 8.81
C SER A 162 -1.80 -14.58 8.81
N ILE A 163 -2.20 -13.41 8.32
CA ILE A 163 -3.62 -13.03 8.20
C ILE A 163 -4.41 -13.95 7.26
N SER A 164 -3.73 -14.66 6.33
CA SER A 164 -4.37 -15.64 5.44
C SER A 164 -4.74 -16.96 6.14
N ALA A 165 -4.33 -17.15 7.41
CA ALA A 165 -4.71 -18.35 8.14
C ALA A 165 -6.23 -18.43 8.31
N PRO A 166 -6.80 -19.65 8.25
CA PRO A 166 -8.23 -19.84 8.42
C PRO A 166 -8.75 -19.18 9.71
N SER A 167 -9.91 -18.56 9.62
CA SER A 167 -10.64 -17.87 10.69
C SER A 167 -10.12 -16.48 11.10
N VAL A 168 -8.89 -16.08 10.82
CA VAL A 168 -8.35 -14.78 11.31
C VAL A 168 -9.30 -13.63 11.01
N PHE A 169 -9.62 -13.36 9.76
CA PHE A 169 -10.55 -12.28 9.41
C PHE A 169 -11.95 -12.48 10.03
N ALA A 170 -12.45 -13.71 10.07
CA ALA A 170 -13.75 -14.00 10.65
C ALA A 170 -13.80 -13.73 12.16
N ASP A 171 -12.73 -14.00 12.88
CA ASP A 171 -12.63 -13.75 14.31
C ASP A 171 -12.70 -12.25 14.61
N TYR A 172 -11.97 -11.43 13.84
CA TYR A 172 -12.04 -9.96 13.93
C TYR A 172 -13.42 -9.43 13.51
N ASP A 173 -13.96 -9.88 12.37
CA ASP A 173 -15.27 -9.45 11.88
C ASP A 173 -16.40 -9.79 12.86
N ASN A 174 -16.33 -10.93 13.55
CA ASN A 174 -17.28 -11.29 14.59
C ASN A 174 -17.30 -10.31 15.78
N VAL A 175 -16.13 -9.76 16.16
CA VAL A 175 -16.07 -8.73 17.21
C VAL A 175 -16.66 -7.42 16.70
N LEU A 176 -16.29 -7.01 15.47
CA LEU A 176 -16.82 -5.82 14.83
C LEU A 176 -18.35 -5.87 14.74
N ARG A 177 -18.92 -7.00 14.31
CA ARG A 177 -20.36 -7.20 14.17
C ARG A 177 -21.12 -6.98 15.46
N ARG A 178 -20.56 -7.41 16.61
CA ARG A 178 -21.17 -7.13 17.91
C ARG A 178 -21.22 -5.64 18.27
N LYS A 179 -20.39 -4.82 17.61
CA LYS A 179 -20.35 -3.37 17.76
C LYS A 179 -21.13 -2.62 16.64
N GLY A 180 -21.75 -3.36 15.70
CA GLY A 180 -22.49 -2.80 14.57
C GLY A 180 -21.64 -2.43 13.36
N PHE A 181 -20.39 -2.92 13.31
CA PHE A 181 -19.45 -2.75 12.20
C PHE A 181 -19.15 -4.07 11.52
N GLN A 182 -18.51 -4.02 10.37
CA GLN A 182 -17.97 -5.18 9.65
C GLN A 182 -16.77 -4.80 8.81
N LEU A 183 -15.99 -5.83 8.44
CA LEU A 183 -14.97 -5.71 7.41
C LEU A 183 -15.64 -5.73 6.03
N GLY A 184 -15.25 -4.79 5.17
CA GLY A 184 -15.48 -4.85 3.74
C GLY A 184 -14.16 -5.21 3.05
N PHE A 185 -14.25 -5.98 1.97
CA PHE A 185 -13.10 -6.35 1.16
C PHE A 185 -13.32 -5.85 -0.27
N ILE A 186 -12.26 -5.31 -0.87
CA ILE A 186 -12.19 -5.04 -2.30
C ILE A 186 -11.41 -6.18 -2.95
N ASP A 187 -12.03 -6.85 -3.93
CA ASP A 187 -11.42 -7.96 -4.66
C ASP A 187 -10.48 -7.41 -5.74
N VAL A 188 -9.19 -7.47 -5.49
CA VAL A 188 -8.13 -6.93 -6.37
C VAL A 188 -7.45 -7.99 -7.25
N GLU A 189 -7.92 -9.26 -7.20
CA GLU A 189 -7.40 -10.37 -8.02
C GLU A 189 -5.88 -10.61 -7.92
N CYS A 190 -5.28 -10.27 -6.76
CA CYS A 190 -3.87 -10.49 -6.45
C CYS A 190 -3.69 -11.05 -5.04
N ASP A 191 -2.44 -11.28 -4.63
CA ASP A 191 -2.08 -11.83 -3.31
C ASP A 191 -2.16 -10.78 -2.17
N GLU A 192 -2.99 -9.76 -2.34
CA GLU A 192 -3.21 -8.70 -1.37
C GLU A 192 -4.66 -8.67 -0.93
N TYR A 193 -4.88 -8.37 0.35
CA TYR A 193 -6.21 -8.06 0.88
C TYR A 193 -6.35 -6.55 1.00
N VAL A 194 -7.31 -5.96 0.31
CA VAL A 194 -7.69 -4.57 0.52
C VAL A 194 -8.93 -4.54 1.39
N ILE A 195 -8.78 -4.03 2.61
CA ILE A 195 -9.85 -4.01 3.61
C ILE A 195 -10.24 -2.60 4.03
N PHE A 196 -11.44 -2.45 4.51
CA PHE A 196 -11.94 -1.25 5.18
C PHE A 196 -13.01 -1.61 6.22
N VAL A 197 -13.25 -0.70 7.16
CA VAL A 197 -14.27 -0.88 8.20
C VAL A 197 -15.45 0.02 7.90
N HIS A 198 -16.66 -0.53 7.96
CA HIS A 198 -17.90 0.26 7.81
C HIS A 198 -19.03 -0.27 8.70
N ARG A 199 -20.12 0.49 8.83
CA ARG A 199 -21.29 0.04 9.59
C ARG A 199 -22.02 -1.06 8.83
N ILE A 200 -22.54 -2.06 9.54
CA ILE A 200 -23.34 -3.14 8.92
C ILE A 200 -24.56 -2.56 8.16
N ALA A 201 -25.17 -1.51 8.70
CA ALA A 201 -26.32 -0.84 8.09
C ALA A 201 -26.02 -0.17 6.74
N ASP A 202 -24.73 0.06 6.44
CA ASP A 202 -24.30 0.73 5.21
C ASP A 202 -23.74 -0.24 4.16
N ARG A 203 -23.90 -1.56 4.37
CA ARG A 203 -23.34 -2.59 3.48
C ARG A 203 -23.68 -2.37 2.01
N ASP A 204 -24.95 -2.18 1.69
CA ASP A 204 -25.40 -2.04 0.29
C ASP A 204 -24.80 -0.77 -0.36
N LYS A 205 -24.64 0.29 0.43
CA LYS A 205 -23.99 1.53 -0.05
C LYS A 205 -22.50 1.33 -0.26
N ALA A 206 -21.85 0.56 0.62
CA ALA A 206 -20.42 0.22 0.49
C ALA A 206 -20.20 -0.65 -0.75
N GLU A 207 -21.03 -1.66 -0.98
CA GLU A 207 -21.01 -2.49 -2.18
C GLU A 207 -21.20 -1.66 -3.46
N ASP A 208 -22.20 -0.78 -3.51
CA ASP A 208 -22.43 0.14 -4.64
C ASP A 208 -21.20 1.05 -4.87
N ALA A 209 -20.62 1.59 -3.82
CA ALA A 209 -19.44 2.45 -3.92
C ALA A 209 -18.21 1.68 -4.45
N VAL A 210 -17.99 0.44 -4.00
CA VAL A 210 -16.91 -0.45 -4.50
C VAL A 210 -17.15 -0.79 -5.98
N HIS A 211 -18.38 -1.06 -6.40
CA HIS A 211 -18.70 -1.29 -7.81
C HIS A 211 -18.42 -0.05 -8.67
N ARG A 212 -18.68 1.15 -8.17
CA ARG A 212 -18.40 2.41 -8.90
C ARG A 212 -16.92 2.65 -9.13
N ILE A 213 -16.05 2.17 -8.25
CA ILE A 213 -14.59 2.23 -8.43
C ILE A 213 -14.04 1.06 -9.26
N GLY A 214 -14.90 0.23 -9.85
CA GLY A 214 -14.52 -0.81 -10.80
C GLY A 214 -14.20 -2.18 -10.17
N TYR A 215 -14.46 -2.39 -8.88
CA TYR A 215 -14.12 -3.62 -8.17
C TYR A 215 -15.34 -4.37 -7.66
N ARG A 216 -15.11 -5.60 -7.17
CA ARG A 216 -16.13 -6.39 -6.48
C ARG A 216 -15.98 -6.24 -4.97
N TYR A 217 -17.12 -6.13 -4.28
CA TYR A 217 -17.19 -6.17 -2.83
C TYR A 217 -17.33 -7.62 -2.35
N ARG A 218 -16.64 -7.97 -1.30
CA ARG A 218 -16.72 -9.27 -0.60
C ARG A 218 -17.06 -9.09 0.88
#